data_58c33759bd9e30f44c16a0ba1ec65bd8
#
_entry.id   58c33759bd9e30f44c16a0ba1ec65bd8
#
_cell.length_a   1.000
_cell.length_b   1.000
_cell.length_c   1.000
_cell.angle_alpha   90.00
_cell.angle_beta   90.00
_cell.angle_gamma   90.00
#
_symmetry.space_group_name_H-M   'P 1'
#
loop_
_entity.id
_entity.type
_entity.pdbx_description
1 polymer ?
#
loop_
_entity_poly.entity_id
_entity_poly.type
_entity_poly.pdbx_seq_one_letter_code
_entity_poly.pdbx_strand_id
1 'polypeptide(L)'
;MNHVATLALSLGLLLGTLGDDTHQALTHQYIHALAPLMFPLKSRGSELQREALQNKDLLLIYGSSELAFDNPYHASVVFASYPTGFTVFPIGGGQTTSLIILEDVAAEADAVRGQKIVISVSPPFFFLHDPPPEYYAAESSALHLSALVFSPDLSLAIKQGAAKELENSPAMLNQDPQLALAVARLASGTPEDLALYDQSLPDGETETARLHAQDALDTDQYIQSRSDLNPDVPHQAAPIDWQALLQQAEQEEQASANNNPFGFDNQVWTEKYSKLVPEREAQHDDAWFVDNLDHTAEFTDLDLLLRGLSELDAQPLIISQPIPGTYYDYMGISGQARMQYYTRLRALGAQYGAPVVDFENHDTDSHFVTDPNSHLSRVGWVYYDQALDAYFHETMGQLDPGEWSSGR
;
A
#
# COMPACT_ATOMS: atom_id res chain seq x y z
N MET A 1 -20.86 -36.58 34.04
CA MET A 1 -20.69 -35.17 33.65
C MET A 1 -19.69 -34.99 32.48
N ASN A 2 -18.85 -35.97 32.13
CA ASN A 2 -17.80 -35.78 31.11
C ASN A 2 -18.27 -35.96 29.64
N HIS A 3 -19.40 -36.64 29.38
CA HIS A 3 -19.86 -36.87 28.00
C HIS A 3 -20.58 -35.67 27.35
N VAL A 4 -21.21 -34.81 28.14
CA VAL A 4 -21.90 -33.60 27.62
C VAL A 4 -20.88 -32.51 27.25
N ALA A 5 -19.81 -32.35 28.03
CA ALA A 5 -18.75 -31.41 27.74
C ALA A 5 -17.96 -31.78 26.46
N THR A 6 -17.71 -33.09 26.26
CA THR A 6 -17.02 -33.59 25.05
C THR A 6 -17.86 -33.42 23.79
N LEU A 7 -19.19 -33.60 23.88
CA LEU A 7 -20.10 -33.38 22.75
C LEU A 7 -20.24 -31.89 22.39
N ALA A 8 -20.24 -31.00 23.39
CA ALA A 8 -20.32 -29.55 23.15
C ALA A 8 -19.01 -29.01 22.50
N LEU A 9 -17.86 -29.52 22.94
CA LEU A 9 -16.55 -29.15 22.32
C LEU A 9 -16.42 -29.70 20.89
N SER A 10 -16.86 -30.96 20.63
CA SER A 10 -16.83 -31.51 19.28
C SER A 10 -17.84 -30.87 18.34
N LEU A 11 -18.99 -30.44 18.82
CA LEU A 11 -19.98 -29.72 18.01
C LEU A 11 -19.53 -28.28 17.72
N GLY A 12 -18.88 -27.61 18.67
CA GLY A 12 -18.28 -26.30 18.49
C GLY A 12 -17.13 -26.30 17.47
N LEU A 13 -16.25 -27.31 17.52
CA LEU A 13 -15.19 -27.51 16.53
C LEU A 13 -15.78 -27.86 15.13
N LEU A 14 -16.82 -28.67 15.05
CA LEU A 14 -17.45 -29.03 13.78
C LEU A 14 -18.21 -27.86 13.15
N LEU A 15 -18.85 -27.02 13.94
CA LEU A 15 -19.54 -25.81 13.48
C LEU A 15 -18.54 -24.72 13.09
N GLY A 16 -17.39 -24.63 13.77
CA GLY A 16 -16.30 -23.72 13.40
C GLY A 16 -15.68 -24.08 12.05
N THR A 17 -15.36 -25.37 11.84
CA THR A 17 -14.77 -25.82 10.56
C THR A 17 -15.75 -25.75 9.39
N LEU A 18 -17.05 -25.99 9.61
CA LEU A 18 -18.07 -25.84 8.56
C LEU A 18 -18.38 -24.36 8.24
N GLY A 19 -18.19 -23.48 9.22
CA GLY A 19 -18.27 -22.04 9.02
C GLY A 19 -17.10 -21.52 8.17
N ASP A 20 -15.90 -21.87 8.51
CA ASP A 20 -14.67 -21.49 7.82
C ASP A 20 -14.72 -21.88 6.33
N ASP A 21 -15.06 -23.14 6.02
CA ASP A 21 -15.15 -23.62 4.63
C ASP A 21 -16.20 -22.86 3.80
N THR A 22 -17.29 -22.39 4.40
CA THR A 22 -18.34 -21.66 3.68
C THR A 22 -17.96 -20.18 3.45
N HIS A 23 -17.28 -19.54 4.39
CA HIS A 23 -16.76 -18.17 4.27
C HIS A 23 -15.71 -18.10 3.16
N GLN A 24 -14.70 -18.95 3.23
CA GLN A 24 -13.65 -19.02 2.22
C GLN A 24 -14.19 -19.32 0.81
N ALA A 25 -15.22 -20.17 0.69
CA ALA A 25 -15.85 -20.48 -0.59
C ALA A 25 -16.55 -19.25 -1.22
N LEU A 26 -17.18 -18.39 -0.41
CA LEU A 26 -17.87 -17.20 -0.89
C LEU A 26 -16.87 -16.13 -1.33
N THR A 27 -15.85 -15.84 -0.54
CA THR A 27 -14.80 -14.89 -0.87
C THR A 27 -14.09 -15.32 -2.14
N HIS A 28 -13.67 -16.57 -2.23
CA HIS A 28 -13.04 -17.15 -3.42
C HIS A 28 -13.88 -16.98 -4.70
N GLN A 29 -15.21 -17.10 -4.59
CA GLN A 29 -16.12 -17.01 -5.74
C GLN A 29 -16.19 -15.60 -6.34
N TYR A 30 -15.91 -14.54 -5.56
CA TYR A 30 -16.12 -13.15 -5.97
C TYR A 30 -14.83 -12.30 -5.93
N ILE A 31 -13.67 -12.92 -5.65
CA ILE A 31 -12.43 -12.15 -5.39
C ILE A 31 -12.01 -11.29 -6.59
N HIS A 32 -12.13 -11.80 -7.82
CA HIS A 32 -11.78 -11.04 -9.03
C HIS A 32 -12.80 -9.92 -9.31
N ALA A 33 -14.09 -10.14 -9.01
CA ALA A 33 -15.10 -9.10 -9.13
C ALA A 33 -14.89 -7.96 -8.12
N LEU A 34 -14.28 -8.26 -6.96
CA LEU A 34 -13.93 -7.30 -5.92
C LEU A 34 -12.58 -6.64 -6.13
N ALA A 35 -11.69 -7.27 -6.89
CA ALA A 35 -10.31 -6.82 -7.09
C ALA A 35 -10.20 -5.35 -7.55
N PRO A 36 -10.93 -4.86 -8.56
CA PRO A 36 -10.81 -3.47 -9.01
C PRO A 36 -11.48 -2.45 -8.10
N LEU A 37 -12.29 -2.89 -7.13
CA LEU A 37 -13.08 -1.99 -6.31
C LEU A 37 -12.28 -1.48 -5.11
N MET A 38 -12.50 -0.20 -4.75
CA MET A 38 -11.93 0.41 -3.55
C MET A 38 -13.04 0.63 -2.51
N PHE A 39 -12.89 0.03 -1.33
CA PHE A 39 -13.84 0.17 -0.22
C PHE A 39 -13.18 -0.19 1.11
N PRO A 40 -13.66 0.37 2.25
CA PRO A 40 -12.96 0.27 3.55
C PRO A 40 -12.68 -1.16 4.02
N LEU A 41 -13.62 -2.10 3.80
CA LEU A 41 -13.44 -3.48 4.24
C LEU A 41 -12.26 -4.17 3.53
N LYS A 42 -11.96 -3.78 2.30
CA LYS A 42 -10.82 -4.30 1.54
C LYS A 42 -9.48 -3.79 2.07
N SER A 43 -9.40 -2.51 2.44
CA SER A 43 -8.15 -1.88 2.92
C SER A 43 -7.96 -2.02 4.44
N ARG A 44 -9.00 -2.28 5.21
CA ARG A 44 -8.95 -2.33 6.69
C ARG A 44 -9.28 -3.70 7.25
N GLY A 45 -9.59 -4.66 6.39
CA GLY A 45 -9.85 -6.06 6.69
C GLY A 45 -8.74 -6.95 6.18
N SER A 46 -8.84 -8.21 6.47
CA SER A 46 -7.82 -9.24 6.24
C SER A 46 -8.33 -10.31 5.27
N GLU A 47 -9.58 -10.72 5.37
CA GLU A 47 -10.13 -11.85 4.63
C GLU A 47 -9.95 -11.73 3.11
N LEU A 48 -10.25 -10.55 2.54
CA LEU A 48 -10.10 -10.29 1.10
C LEU A 48 -8.63 -10.23 0.67
N GLN A 49 -7.76 -9.65 1.50
CA GLN A 49 -6.33 -9.57 1.21
C GLN A 49 -5.70 -10.96 1.22
N ARG A 50 -6.05 -11.78 2.22
CA ARG A 50 -5.61 -13.17 2.35
C ARG A 50 -6.01 -14.01 1.13
N GLU A 51 -7.27 -13.92 0.73
CA GLU A 51 -7.77 -14.64 -0.46
C GLU A 51 -7.03 -14.19 -1.72
N ALA A 52 -6.81 -12.87 -1.88
CA ALA A 52 -6.08 -12.35 -3.03
C ALA A 52 -4.62 -12.80 -3.07
N LEU A 53 -3.93 -12.88 -1.91
CA LEU A 53 -2.56 -13.39 -1.82
C LEU A 53 -2.45 -14.88 -2.18
N GLN A 54 -3.51 -15.66 -1.96
CA GLN A 54 -3.55 -17.08 -2.32
C GLN A 54 -3.85 -17.31 -3.80
N ASN A 55 -4.38 -16.30 -4.50
CA ASN A 55 -4.67 -16.37 -5.93
C ASN A 55 -3.46 -15.99 -6.77
N LYS A 56 -3.01 -16.89 -7.64
CA LYS A 56 -1.79 -16.72 -8.44
C LYS A 56 -1.93 -15.71 -9.59
N ASP A 57 -3.14 -15.33 -9.93
CA ASP A 57 -3.49 -14.38 -10.98
C ASP A 57 -3.99 -13.03 -10.42
N LEU A 58 -3.75 -12.79 -9.12
CA LEU A 58 -3.93 -11.49 -8.48
C LEU A 58 -2.59 -10.94 -8.01
N LEU A 59 -2.31 -9.68 -8.32
CA LEU A 59 -1.15 -8.94 -7.85
C LEU A 59 -1.59 -7.86 -6.88
N LEU A 60 -1.25 -8.01 -5.60
CA LEU A 60 -1.56 -7.02 -4.59
C LEU A 60 -0.66 -5.79 -4.75
N ILE A 61 -1.29 -4.62 -4.68
CA ILE A 61 -0.62 -3.32 -4.68
C ILE A 61 -1.04 -2.57 -3.42
N TYR A 62 -0.12 -2.38 -2.50
CA TYR A 62 -0.30 -1.50 -1.35
C TYR A 62 0.13 -0.08 -1.73
N GLY A 63 -0.67 0.91 -1.40
CA GLY A 63 -0.36 2.30 -1.74
C GLY A 63 -1.33 3.31 -1.11
N SER A 64 -1.28 4.54 -1.57
CA SER A 64 -2.02 5.66 -1.00
C SER A 64 -3.08 6.21 -1.96
N SER A 65 -3.23 7.54 -2.02
CA SER A 65 -4.26 8.24 -2.81
C SER A 65 -4.17 7.98 -4.32
N GLU A 66 -2.99 7.64 -4.84
CA GLU A 66 -2.82 7.27 -6.24
C GLU A 66 -3.69 6.07 -6.64
N LEU A 67 -3.86 5.09 -5.74
CA LEU A 67 -4.69 3.91 -6.00
C LEU A 67 -6.20 4.20 -5.96
N ALA A 68 -6.60 5.31 -5.33
CA ALA A 68 -7.99 5.73 -5.23
C ALA A 68 -8.38 6.79 -6.28
N PHE A 69 -7.45 7.18 -7.15
CA PHE A 69 -7.66 8.23 -8.15
C PHE A 69 -8.42 7.67 -9.36
N ASP A 70 -9.51 8.32 -9.75
CA ASP A 70 -10.28 7.91 -10.94
C ASP A 70 -9.53 8.26 -12.22
N ASN A 71 -9.01 7.25 -12.90
CA ASN A 71 -8.28 7.39 -14.16
C ASN A 71 -8.61 6.21 -15.09
N PRO A 72 -8.97 6.45 -16.37
CA PRO A 72 -9.29 5.38 -17.31
C PRO A 72 -8.11 4.47 -17.64
N TYR A 73 -6.89 4.89 -17.34
CA TYR A 73 -5.65 4.12 -17.50
C TYR A 73 -5.14 3.56 -16.17
N HIS A 74 -5.91 3.64 -15.08
CA HIS A 74 -5.54 3.04 -13.82
C HIS A 74 -5.39 1.51 -13.95
N ALA A 75 -4.42 0.91 -13.29
CA ALA A 75 -4.11 -0.51 -13.37
C ALA A 75 -5.36 -1.41 -13.22
N SER A 76 -6.27 -1.09 -12.29
CA SER A 76 -7.50 -1.86 -12.09
C SER A 76 -8.43 -1.81 -13.31
N VAL A 77 -8.38 -0.76 -14.14
CA VAL A 77 -9.17 -0.61 -15.36
C VAL A 77 -8.49 -1.33 -16.53
N VAL A 78 -7.18 -1.11 -16.68
CA VAL A 78 -6.41 -1.68 -17.79
C VAL A 78 -6.35 -3.20 -17.69
N PHE A 79 -5.95 -3.76 -16.56
CA PHE A 79 -5.85 -5.22 -16.40
C PHE A 79 -7.20 -5.93 -16.29
N ALA A 80 -8.27 -5.24 -15.90
CA ALA A 80 -9.62 -5.79 -16.03
C ALA A 80 -10.08 -5.86 -17.50
N SER A 81 -9.67 -4.89 -18.32
CA SER A 81 -10.02 -4.84 -19.75
C SER A 81 -9.13 -5.73 -20.62
N TYR A 82 -7.86 -5.85 -20.26
CA TYR A 82 -6.81 -6.58 -20.98
C TYR A 82 -6.02 -7.47 -20.01
N PRO A 83 -6.61 -8.57 -19.50
CA PRO A 83 -5.89 -9.43 -18.56
C PRO A 83 -4.73 -10.14 -19.27
N THR A 84 -3.50 -9.83 -18.87
CA THR A 84 -2.29 -10.47 -19.40
C THR A 84 -1.92 -11.76 -18.66
N GLY A 85 -2.85 -12.35 -17.95
CA GLY A 85 -2.67 -13.53 -17.09
C GLY A 85 -2.77 -13.21 -15.62
N PHE A 86 -2.98 -11.93 -15.28
CA PHE A 86 -3.28 -11.46 -13.93
C PHE A 86 -4.17 -10.22 -13.98
N THR A 87 -4.70 -9.86 -12.83
CA THR A 87 -5.24 -8.52 -12.56
C THR A 87 -4.69 -7.99 -11.24
N VAL A 88 -4.90 -6.70 -10.98
CA VAL A 88 -4.39 -6.06 -9.76
C VAL A 88 -5.43 -6.05 -8.66
N PHE A 89 -4.94 -6.11 -7.42
CA PHE A 89 -5.73 -5.97 -6.21
C PHE A 89 -5.19 -4.77 -5.40
N PRO A 90 -5.62 -3.53 -5.71
CA PRO A 90 -5.15 -2.33 -5.01
C PRO A 90 -5.71 -2.28 -3.58
N ILE A 91 -4.85 -1.92 -2.62
CA ILE A 91 -5.13 -1.81 -1.19
C ILE A 91 -4.58 -0.47 -0.69
N GLY A 92 -5.35 0.22 0.13
CA GLY A 92 -4.99 1.50 0.70
C GLY A 92 -5.94 2.61 0.30
N GLY A 93 -5.62 3.81 0.68
CA GLY A 93 -6.42 5.01 0.45
C GLY A 93 -5.59 6.26 0.70
N GLY A 94 -6.22 7.42 0.65
CA GLY A 94 -5.50 8.68 0.88
C GLY A 94 -4.80 8.70 2.24
N GLN A 95 -3.51 9.03 2.26
CA GLN A 95 -2.65 9.11 3.45
C GLN A 95 -2.16 7.76 4.02
N THR A 96 -2.25 6.67 3.28
CA THR A 96 -1.61 5.39 3.66
C THR A 96 -0.09 5.54 3.58
N THR A 97 0.59 5.39 4.72
CA THR A 97 2.05 5.45 4.88
C THR A 97 2.65 4.05 4.91
N SER A 98 3.97 3.95 4.84
CA SER A 98 4.68 2.65 4.96
C SER A 98 4.42 1.94 6.29
N LEU A 99 4.16 2.68 7.38
CA LEU A 99 3.79 2.08 8.67
C LEU A 99 2.44 1.39 8.60
N ILE A 100 1.43 2.00 7.96
CA ILE A 100 0.11 1.40 7.75
C ILE A 100 0.23 0.15 6.88
N ILE A 101 1.03 0.20 5.81
CA ILE A 101 1.28 -0.98 4.98
C ILE A 101 1.96 -2.12 5.78
N LEU A 102 2.86 -1.78 6.73
CA LEU A 102 3.44 -2.79 7.63
C LEU A 102 2.37 -3.44 8.52
N GLU A 103 1.36 -2.69 8.96
CA GLU A 103 0.22 -3.24 9.71
C GLU A 103 -0.61 -4.19 8.86
N ASP A 104 -0.91 -3.83 7.60
CA ASP A 104 -1.60 -4.69 6.64
C ASP A 104 -0.83 -6.00 6.42
N VAL A 105 0.47 -5.89 6.13
CA VAL A 105 1.37 -7.04 5.94
C VAL A 105 1.43 -7.92 7.20
N ALA A 106 1.40 -7.33 8.38
CA ALA A 106 1.43 -8.08 9.64
C ALA A 106 0.16 -8.92 9.85
N ALA A 107 -1.00 -8.41 9.42
CA ALA A 107 -2.26 -9.13 9.48
C ALA A 107 -2.30 -10.34 8.53
N GLU A 108 -1.52 -10.27 7.46
CA GLU A 108 -1.44 -11.30 6.41
C GLU A 108 -0.08 -12.04 6.40
N ALA A 109 0.69 -11.98 7.48
CA ALA A 109 2.08 -12.42 7.52
C ALA A 109 2.31 -13.86 7.02
N ASP A 110 1.40 -14.78 7.32
CA ASP A 110 1.46 -16.16 6.83
C ASP A 110 1.12 -16.28 5.32
N ALA A 111 0.19 -15.44 4.82
CA ALA A 111 -0.24 -15.44 3.42
C ALA A 111 0.73 -14.67 2.51
N VAL A 112 1.35 -13.61 2.99
CA VAL A 112 2.37 -12.80 2.27
C VAL A 112 3.65 -13.59 2.01
N ARG A 113 3.91 -14.62 2.79
CA ARG A 113 5.16 -15.39 2.76
C ARG A 113 5.48 -15.95 1.37
N GLY A 114 6.58 -15.49 0.79
CA GLY A 114 7.03 -15.90 -0.56
C GLY A 114 6.25 -15.28 -1.72
N GLN A 115 5.29 -14.41 -1.47
CA GLN A 115 4.45 -13.81 -2.52
C GLN A 115 5.09 -12.58 -3.17
N LYS A 116 4.76 -12.36 -4.44
CA LYS A 116 4.99 -11.10 -5.14
C LYS A 116 3.96 -10.08 -4.69
N ILE A 117 4.42 -8.91 -4.26
CA ILE A 117 3.57 -7.76 -3.90
C ILE A 117 4.19 -6.47 -4.41
N VAL A 118 3.39 -5.44 -4.55
CA VAL A 118 3.86 -4.11 -4.96
C VAL A 118 3.62 -3.12 -3.82
N ILE A 119 4.64 -2.31 -3.53
CA ILE A 119 4.57 -1.20 -2.61
C ILE A 119 4.65 0.08 -3.43
N SER A 120 3.51 0.76 -3.59
CA SER A 120 3.43 2.06 -4.25
C SER A 120 3.68 3.15 -3.23
N VAL A 121 4.75 3.93 -3.39
CA VAL A 121 5.15 4.97 -2.45
C VAL A 121 4.93 6.36 -3.03
N SER A 122 4.28 7.23 -2.28
CA SER A 122 4.00 8.61 -2.66
C SER A 122 5.15 9.52 -2.22
N PRO A 123 5.91 10.14 -3.15
CA PRO A 123 7.06 10.98 -2.81
C PRO A 123 6.79 12.07 -1.78
N PRO A 124 5.64 12.76 -1.77
CA PRO A 124 5.34 13.79 -0.79
C PRO A 124 5.51 13.38 0.67
N PHE A 125 5.28 12.10 1.03
CA PHE A 125 5.45 11.64 2.40
C PHE A 125 6.91 11.66 2.88
N PHE A 126 7.86 11.61 1.95
CA PHE A 126 9.28 11.57 2.26
C PHE A 126 9.93 12.95 2.48
N PHE A 127 9.25 14.04 2.12
CA PHE A 127 9.78 15.40 2.26
C PHE A 127 8.75 16.44 2.70
N LEU A 128 7.50 16.05 2.90
CA LEU A 128 6.54 16.83 3.67
C LEU A 128 6.59 16.35 5.12
N HIS A 129 6.19 17.21 6.05
CA HIS A 129 6.06 16.80 7.45
C HIS A 129 5.09 15.62 7.58
N ASP A 130 5.32 14.82 8.61
CA ASP A 130 4.49 13.65 8.91
C ASP A 130 3.00 13.95 8.79
N PRO A 131 2.22 13.01 8.22
CA PRO A 131 0.78 13.17 8.13
C PRO A 131 0.20 13.47 9.50
N PRO A 132 -0.77 14.40 9.63
CA PRO A 132 -1.44 14.63 10.89
C PRO A 132 -2.02 13.32 11.46
N PRO A 133 -1.98 13.10 12.80
CA PRO A 133 -2.41 11.84 13.43
C PRO A 133 -3.83 11.38 13.07
N GLU A 134 -4.71 12.30 12.70
CA GLU A 134 -6.06 11.99 12.23
C GLU A 134 -6.09 11.22 10.89
N TYR A 135 -5.10 11.43 10.03
CA TYR A 135 -5.01 10.69 8.75
C TYR A 135 -4.58 9.25 9.00
N TYR A 136 -3.62 9.05 9.88
CA TYR A 136 -3.22 7.72 10.30
C TYR A 136 -4.43 6.94 10.87
N ALA A 137 -5.21 7.56 11.75
CA ALA A 137 -6.39 6.95 12.35
C ALA A 137 -7.51 6.63 11.33
N ALA A 138 -7.52 7.26 10.17
CA ALA A 138 -8.53 7.00 9.14
C ALA A 138 -8.22 5.72 8.34
N GLU A 139 -6.96 5.38 8.12
CA GLU A 139 -6.54 4.25 7.29
C GLU A 139 -6.16 3.01 8.10
N SER A 140 -5.63 3.16 9.32
CA SER A 140 -5.30 2.04 10.20
C SER A 140 -6.55 1.30 10.72
N SER A 141 -6.43 0.03 11.08
CA SER A 141 -7.50 -0.77 11.67
C SER A 141 -7.08 -1.44 12.96
N ALA A 142 -8.06 -1.69 13.85
CA ALA A 142 -7.79 -2.41 15.11
C ALA A 142 -7.25 -3.83 14.85
N LEU A 143 -7.70 -4.48 13.78
CA LEU A 143 -7.23 -5.79 13.36
C LEU A 143 -5.74 -5.73 12.97
N HIS A 144 -5.38 -4.86 12.04
CA HIS A 144 -4.02 -4.76 11.52
C HIS A 144 -3.04 -4.33 12.61
N LEU A 145 -3.42 -3.37 13.43
CA LEU A 145 -2.59 -2.92 14.54
C LEU A 145 -2.41 -4.02 15.63
N SER A 146 -3.47 -4.77 15.95
CA SER A 146 -3.39 -5.91 16.86
C SER A 146 -2.50 -7.01 16.27
N ALA A 147 -2.64 -7.30 14.97
CA ALA A 147 -1.81 -8.26 14.27
C ALA A 147 -0.32 -7.85 14.30
N LEU A 148 0.00 -6.59 14.01
CA LEU A 148 1.38 -6.10 14.08
C LEU A 148 1.99 -6.27 15.48
N VAL A 149 1.25 -5.90 16.51
CA VAL A 149 1.74 -5.92 17.90
C VAL A 149 1.89 -7.36 18.41
N PHE A 150 0.96 -8.27 18.10
CA PHE A 150 0.93 -9.60 18.67
C PHE A 150 1.34 -10.72 17.69
N SER A 151 1.72 -10.38 16.43
CA SER A 151 2.13 -11.39 15.46
C SER A 151 3.26 -12.29 15.97
N PRO A 152 3.13 -13.61 15.86
CA PRO A 152 4.24 -14.53 16.08
C PRO A 152 5.24 -14.56 14.92
N ASP A 153 4.86 -14.07 13.74
CA ASP A 153 5.64 -14.17 12.50
C ASP A 153 6.67 -13.04 12.33
N LEU A 154 6.48 -11.91 13.04
CA LEU A 154 7.40 -10.77 13.01
C LEU A 154 8.34 -10.77 14.22
N SER A 155 9.60 -10.41 13.99
CA SER A 155 10.59 -10.32 15.06
C SER A 155 10.25 -9.24 16.10
N LEU A 156 10.76 -9.43 17.32
CA LEU A 156 10.64 -8.42 18.37
C LEU A 156 11.21 -7.06 17.92
N ALA A 157 12.28 -7.07 17.13
CA ALA A 157 12.92 -5.84 16.65
C ALA A 157 12.00 -5.01 15.75
N ILE A 158 11.24 -5.65 14.86
CA ILE A 158 10.23 -4.96 14.03
C ILE A 158 9.13 -4.40 14.90
N LYS A 159 8.54 -5.21 15.80
CA LYS A 159 7.48 -4.78 16.71
C LYS A 159 7.90 -3.61 17.60
N GLN A 160 9.15 -3.61 18.09
CA GLN A 160 9.69 -2.49 18.86
C GLN A 160 9.93 -1.24 18.00
N GLY A 161 10.40 -1.40 16.76
CA GLY A 161 10.55 -0.30 15.81
C GLY A 161 9.20 0.36 15.53
N ALA A 162 8.22 -0.42 15.12
CA ALA A 162 6.87 0.06 14.84
C ALA A 162 6.20 0.69 16.09
N ALA A 163 6.37 0.09 17.27
CA ALA A 163 5.82 0.63 18.51
C ALA A 163 6.33 2.05 18.84
N LYS A 164 7.59 2.36 18.50
CA LYS A 164 8.15 3.72 18.70
C LYS A 164 7.51 4.74 17.76
N GLU A 165 7.26 4.36 16.51
CA GLU A 165 6.55 5.24 15.56
C GLU A 165 5.09 5.43 15.97
N LEU A 166 4.43 4.37 16.45
CA LEU A 166 3.04 4.40 16.94
C LEU A 166 2.84 5.31 18.17
N GLU A 167 3.85 5.52 19.03
CA GLU A 167 3.76 6.48 20.14
C GLU A 167 3.50 7.91 19.65
N ASN A 168 3.91 8.24 18.43
CA ASN A 168 3.65 9.53 17.80
C ASN A 168 2.21 9.67 17.26
N SER A 169 1.45 8.57 17.18
CA SER A 169 0.08 8.52 16.65
C SER A 169 -0.95 7.97 17.67
N PRO A 170 -1.16 8.66 18.81
CA PRO A 170 -1.94 8.13 19.93
C PRO A 170 -3.45 7.97 19.65
N ALA A 171 -3.96 8.52 18.55
CA ALA A 171 -5.39 8.51 18.26
C ALA A 171 -5.97 7.10 18.13
N MET A 172 -5.22 6.15 17.55
CA MET A 172 -5.62 4.75 17.43
C MET A 172 -5.50 4.01 18.77
N LEU A 173 -4.41 4.24 19.48
CA LEU A 173 -4.13 3.58 20.75
C LEU A 173 -5.15 3.96 21.83
N ASN A 174 -5.75 5.14 21.75
CA ASN A 174 -6.77 5.59 22.70
C ASN A 174 -8.07 4.76 22.67
N GLN A 175 -8.30 3.97 21.63
CA GLN A 175 -9.50 3.16 21.48
C GLN A 175 -9.37 1.79 22.17
N ASP A 176 -8.15 1.28 22.35
CA ASP A 176 -7.86 0.01 23.03
C ASP A 176 -6.74 0.18 24.06
N PRO A 177 -7.09 0.28 25.36
CA PRO A 177 -6.09 0.44 26.43
C PRO A 177 -5.12 -0.73 26.59
N GLN A 178 -5.50 -1.95 26.19
CA GLN A 178 -4.62 -3.12 26.29
C GLN A 178 -3.57 -3.08 25.18
N LEU A 179 -4.00 -2.77 23.97
CA LEU A 179 -3.12 -2.54 22.83
C LEU A 179 -2.17 -1.37 23.10
N ALA A 180 -2.68 -0.23 23.59
CA ALA A 180 -1.85 0.91 23.97
C ALA A 180 -0.77 0.55 25.01
N LEU A 181 -1.11 -0.28 25.98
CA LEU A 181 -0.15 -0.74 26.96
C LEU A 181 0.91 -1.69 26.37
N ALA A 182 0.52 -2.56 25.45
CA ALA A 182 1.45 -3.45 24.76
C ALA A 182 2.44 -2.63 23.89
N VAL A 183 1.95 -1.64 23.13
CA VAL A 183 2.77 -0.70 22.36
C VAL A 183 3.76 0.04 23.25
N ALA A 184 3.30 0.64 24.35
CA ALA A 184 4.17 1.36 25.28
C ALA A 184 5.29 0.46 25.87
N ARG A 185 5.00 -0.80 26.17
CA ARG A 185 5.99 -1.78 26.66
C ARG A 185 7.02 -2.15 25.58
N LEU A 186 6.58 -2.37 24.36
CA LEU A 186 7.46 -2.64 23.21
C LEU A 186 8.38 -1.44 22.94
N ALA A 187 7.82 -0.23 22.93
CA ALA A 187 8.58 1.00 22.66
C ALA A 187 9.61 1.29 23.77
N SER A 188 9.24 1.07 25.05
CA SER A 188 10.15 1.16 26.20
C SER A 188 11.34 0.22 26.05
N GLY A 189 11.11 -1.02 25.63
CA GLY A 189 12.15 -2.03 25.40
C GLY A 189 12.92 -2.45 26.67
N THR A 190 12.50 -2.03 27.88
CA THR A 190 13.16 -2.48 29.09
C THR A 190 12.90 -3.96 29.37
N PRO A 191 13.81 -4.70 30.02
CA PRO A 191 13.57 -6.12 30.33
C PRO A 191 12.29 -6.37 31.13
N GLU A 192 11.92 -5.43 32.02
CA GLU A 192 10.69 -5.51 32.81
C GLU A 192 9.44 -5.35 31.94
N ASP A 193 9.43 -4.34 31.08
CA ASP A 193 8.30 -4.09 30.17
C ASP A 193 8.14 -5.22 29.15
N LEU A 194 9.23 -5.72 28.60
CA LEU A 194 9.21 -6.85 27.66
C LEU A 194 8.68 -8.12 28.34
N ALA A 195 9.06 -8.39 29.59
CA ALA A 195 8.49 -9.51 30.34
C ALA A 195 6.99 -9.37 30.59
N LEU A 196 6.49 -8.13 30.77
CA LEU A 196 5.06 -7.84 30.90
C LEU A 196 4.34 -7.91 29.53
N TYR A 197 5.00 -7.52 28.45
CA TYR A 197 4.51 -7.71 27.09
C TYR A 197 4.36 -9.20 26.76
N ASP A 198 5.37 -10.02 27.03
CA ASP A 198 5.31 -11.47 26.82
C ASP A 198 4.15 -12.14 27.56
N GLN A 199 3.82 -11.65 28.78
CA GLN A 199 2.66 -12.14 29.53
C GLN A 199 1.32 -11.76 28.87
N SER A 200 1.27 -10.70 28.06
CA SER A 200 0.06 -10.26 27.37
C SER A 200 -0.15 -10.95 26.01
N LEU A 201 0.85 -11.66 25.47
CA LEU A 201 0.76 -12.31 24.15
C LEU A 201 -0.46 -13.23 23.99
N PRO A 202 -0.78 -14.18 24.92
CA PRO A 202 -1.91 -15.08 24.71
C PRO A 202 -3.27 -14.36 24.60
N ASP A 203 -3.45 -13.29 25.34
CA ASP A 203 -4.68 -12.49 25.30
C ASP A 203 -4.74 -11.66 24.00
N GLY A 204 -3.61 -11.07 23.59
CA GLY A 204 -3.48 -10.34 22.35
C GLY A 204 -3.71 -11.21 21.11
N GLU A 205 -3.10 -12.38 21.04
CA GLU A 205 -3.31 -13.37 19.97
C GLU A 205 -4.78 -13.82 19.90
N THR A 206 -5.42 -14.01 21.04
CA THR A 206 -6.85 -14.37 21.12
C THR A 206 -7.73 -13.25 20.58
N GLU A 207 -7.41 -11.99 20.91
CA GLU A 207 -8.16 -10.84 20.40
C GLU A 207 -7.93 -10.66 18.90
N THR A 208 -6.70 -10.81 18.42
CA THR A 208 -6.40 -10.76 16.98
C THR A 208 -7.19 -11.82 16.21
N ALA A 209 -7.22 -13.07 16.71
CA ALA A 209 -8.00 -14.13 16.09
C ALA A 209 -9.52 -13.82 16.08
N ARG A 210 -10.04 -13.19 17.15
CA ARG A 210 -11.43 -12.73 17.20
C ARG A 210 -11.72 -11.65 16.16
N LEU A 211 -10.79 -10.73 15.96
CA LEU A 211 -10.92 -9.66 14.95
C LEU A 211 -10.90 -10.22 13.52
N HIS A 212 -10.03 -11.19 13.22
CA HIS A 212 -10.05 -11.91 11.94
C HIS A 212 -11.39 -12.63 11.70
N ALA A 213 -11.90 -13.34 12.70
CA ALA A 213 -13.20 -14.01 12.57
C ALA A 213 -14.36 -13.02 12.34
N GLN A 214 -14.31 -11.84 12.95
CA GLN A 214 -15.30 -10.79 12.72
C GLN A 214 -15.18 -10.24 11.30
N ASP A 215 -13.98 -10.00 10.80
CA ASP A 215 -13.74 -9.50 9.45
C ASP A 215 -14.24 -10.47 8.38
N ALA A 216 -14.03 -11.78 8.56
CA ALA A 216 -14.59 -12.81 7.66
C ALA A 216 -16.12 -12.76 7.60
N LEU A 217 -16.80 -12.57 8.75
CA LEU A 217 -18.24 -12.41 8.81
C LEU A 217 -18.72 -11.13 8.11
N ASP A 218 -18.01 -10.02 8.33
CA ASP A 218 -18.36 -8.74 7.72
C ASP A 218 -18.14 -8.78 6.19
N THR A 219 -17.10 -9.47 5.73
CA THR A 219 -16.83 -9.73 4.31
C THR A 219 -17.95 -10.53 3.65
N ASP A 220 -18.40 -11.61 4.28
CA ASP A 220 -19.53 -12.39 3.79
C ASP A 220 -20.81 -11.55 3.69
N GLN A 221 -21.12 -10.78 4.72
CA GLN A 221 -22.30 -9.91 4.72
C GLN A 221 -22.20 -8.86 3.61
N TYR A 222 -21.01 -8.29 3.39
CA TYR A 222 -20.77 -7.35 2.31
C TYR A 222 -21.04 -8.01 0.95
N ILE A 223 -20.44 -9.15 0.65
CA ILE A 223 -20.63 -9.87 -0.62
C ILE A 223 -22.12 -10.22 -0.83
N GLN A 224 -22.79 -10.75 0.20
CA GLN A 224 -24.21 -11.10 0.13
C GLN A 224 -25.13 -9.88 -0.08
N SER A 225 -24.73 -8.71 0.37
CA SER A 225 -25.46 -7.46 0.18
C SER A 225 -25.36 -6.90 -1.25
N ARG A 226 -24.39 -7.36 -2.05
CA ARG A 226 -24.05 -6.84 -3.36
C ARG A 226 -24.69 -7.67 -4.48
N SER A 227 -25.86 -7.23 -4.94
CA SER A 227 -26.55 -7.87 -6.07
C SER A 227 -25.96 -7.55 -7.45
N ASP A 228 -25.01 -6.62 -7.50
CA ASP A 228 -24.32 -6.17 -8.70
C ASP A 228 -23.03 -6.97 -8.98
N LEU A 229 -22.53 -7.74 -8.00
CA LEU A 229 -21.37 -8.60 -8.20
C LEU A 229 -21.76 -9.85 -9.00
N ASN A 230 -20.94 -10.18 -9.98
CA ASN A 230 -21.02 -11.44 -10.69
C ASN A 230 -19.95 -12.39 -10.16
N PRO A 231 -20.25 -13.69 -10.04
CA PRO A 231 -19.24 -14.68 -9.74
C PRO A 231 -18.08 -14.61 -10.73
N ASP A 232 -16.88 -14.91 -10.25
CA ASP A 232 -15.70 -14.90 -11.07
C ASP A 232 -15.82 -15.85 -12.26
N VAL A 233 -15.44 -15.35 -13.42
CA VAL A 233 -15.35 -16.12 -14.65
C VAL A 233 -13.91 -16.07 -15.12
N PRO A 234 -13.29 -17.20 -15.45
CA PRO A 234 -11.93 -17.20 -15.98
C PRO A 234 -11.79 -16.26 -17.17
N HIS A 235 -10.91 -15.30 -17.10
CA HIS A 235 -10.60 -14.40 -18.20
C HIS A 235 -9.56 -15.01 -19.13
N GLN A 236 -9.79 -14.92 -20.42
CA GLN A 236 -8.77 -15.31 -21.39
C GLN A 236 -7.71 -14.20 -21.45
N ALA A 237 -6.45 -14.56 -21.23
CA ALA A 237 -5.35 -13.60 -21.35
C ALA A 237 -5.29 -12.99 -22.75
N ALA A 238 -5.13 -11.68 -22.81
CA ALA A 238 -4.99 -10.90 -24.03
C ALA A 238 -3.74 -10.01 -23.93
N PRO A 239 -2.86 -9.98 -24.95
CA PRO A 239 -1.71 -9.10 -24.94
C PRO A 239 -2.15 -7.63 -25.04
N ILE A 240 -1.45 -6.75 -24.33
CA ILE A 240 -1.62 -5.31 -24.42
C ILE A 240 -0.66 -4.76 -25.46
N ASP A 241 -1.15 -3.93 -26.37
CA ASP A 241 -0.31 -3.11 -27.24
C ASP A 241 0.05 -1.81 -26.48
N TRP A 242 1.11 -1.90 -25.67
CA TRP A 242 1.59 -0.80 -24.85
C TRP A 242 1.91 0.46 -25.64
N GLN A 243 2.43 0.31 -26.86
CA GLN A 243 2.76 1.46 -27.70
C GLN A 243 1.49 2.18 -28.19
N ALA A 244 0.47 1.44 -28.60
CA ALA A 244 -0.79 2.03 -29.01
C ALA A 244 -1.51 2.69 -27.81
N LEU A 245 -1.47 2.05 -26.63
CA LEU A 245 -2.07 2.59 -25.42
C LEU A 245 -1.39 3.88 -24.97
N LEU A 246 -0.05 3.93 -25.01
CA LEU A 246 0.73 5.13 -24.68
C LEU A 246 0.42 6.28 -25.66
N GLN A 247 0.40 6.03 -26.96
CA GLN A 247 0.06 7.06 -27.96
C GLN A 247 -1.34 7.64 -27.76
N GLN A 248 -2.30 6.80 -27.37
CA GLN A 248 -3.65 7.26 -27.04
C GLN A 248 -3.63 8.12 -25.77
N ALA A 249 -2.96 7.66 -24.70
CA ALA A 249 -2.82 8.39 -23.44
C ALA A 249 -2.18 9.78 -23.65
N GLU A 250 -1.11 9.86 -24.45
CA GLU A 250 -0.45 11.13 -24.79
C GLU A 250 -1.39 12.12 -25.50
N GLN A 251 -2.18 11.64 -26.46
CA GLN A 251 -3.14 12.49 -27.18
C GLN A 251 -4.22 13.03 -26.27
N GLU A 252 -4.76 12.18 -25.39
CA GLU A 252 -5.80 12.56 -24.44
C GLU A 252 -5.26 13.50 -23.37
N GLU A 253 -4.03 13.26 -22.86
CA GLU A 253 -3.40 14.10 -21.87
C GLU A 253 -3.07 15.50 -22.40
N GLN A 254 -2.54 15.62 -23.61
CA GLN A 254 -2.30 16.91 -24.27
C GLN A 254 -3.58 17.74 -24.41
N ALA A 255 -4.74 17.11 -24.54
CA ALA A 255 -6.01 17.82 -24.64
C ALA A 255 -6.53 18.31 -23.28
N SER A 256 -6.22 17.60 -22.19
CA SER A 256 -6.73 17.87 -20.83
C SER A 256 -5.72 18.58 -19.91
N ALA A 257 -4.46 18.79 -20.32
CA ALA A 257 -3.38 19.31 -19.49
C ALA A 257 -2.59 20.41 -20.21
N ASN A 258 -3.27 21.50 -20.65
CA ASN A 258 -2.70 22.53 -21.52
C ASN A 258 -2.95 23.97 -21.05
N ASN A 259 -3.51 24.19 -19.85
CA ASN A 259 -3.83 25.52 -19.33
C ASN A 259 -2.84 26.03 -18.26
N ASN A 260 -1.77 25.28 -18.00
CA ASN A 260 -0.75 25.63 -17.02
C ASN A 260 0.66 25.23 -17.50
N PRO A 261 1.72 25.87 -16.97
CA PRO A 261 3.08 25.65 -17.46
C PRO A 261 3.69 24.31 -17.03
N PHE A 262 3.04 23.55 -16.14
CA PHE A 262 3.57 22.32 -15.54
C PHE A 262 3.03 21.05 -16.22
N GLY A 263 2.03 21.20 -17.11
CA GLY A 263 1.39 20.05 -17.74
C GLY A 263 0.46 19.26 -16.82
N PHE A 264 0.00 19.89 -15.74
CA PHE A 264 -0.99 19.30 -14.85
C PHE A 264 -2.40 19.33 -15.46
N ASP A 265 -3.27 18.42 -15.01
CA ASP A 265 -4.65 18.39 -15.45
C ASP A 265 -5.33 19.75 -15.28
N ASN A 266 -6.05 20.18 -16.30
CA ASN A 266 -6.67 21.51 -16.38
C ASN A 266 -7.67 21.78 -15.26
N GLN A 267 -8.48 20.78 -14.90
CA GLN A 267 -9.49 20.91 -13.88
C GLN A 267 -8.85 20.92 -12.49
N VAL A 268 -7.97 19.96 -12.23
CA VAL A 268 -7.23 19.84 -10.97
C VAL A 268 -6.42 21.12 -10.69
N TRP A 269 -5.72 21.62 -11.71
CA TRP A 269 -4.99 22.89 -11.62
C TRP A 269 -5.90 24.05 -11.28
N THR A 270 -6.98 24.23 -12.05
CA THR A 270 -7.88 25.38 -11.89
C THR A 270 -8.60 25.38 -10.54
N GLU A 271 -9.05 24.22 -10.09
CA GLU A 271 -9.85 24.10 -8.87
C GLU A 271 -9.00 24.17 -7.59
N LYS A 272 -7.82 23.53 -7.59
CA LYS A 272 -7.04 23.34 -6.37
C LYS A 272 -5.75 24.18 -6.33
N TYR A 273 -4.91 24.09 -7.34
CA TYR A 273 -3.50 24.50 -7.22
C TYR A 273 -3.20 25.90 -7.73
N SER A 274 -3.91 26.40 -8.74
CA SER A 274 -3.66 27.74 -9.32
C SER A 274 -3.69 28.89 -8.29
N LYS A 275 -4.41 28.70 -7.18
CA LYS A 275 -4.55 29.70 -6.11
C LYS A 275 -3.49 29.53 -5.00
N LEU A 276 -2.88 28.36 -4.89
CA LEU A 276 -1.95 28.01 -3.82
C LEU A 276 -0.48 28.28 -4.20
N VAL A 277 -0.19 28.28 -5.50
CA VAL A 277 1.18 28.44 -6.02
C VAL A 277 1.85 29.75 -5.57
N PRO A 278 1.20 30.93 -5.63
CA PRO A 278 1.84 32.18 -5.20
C PRO A 278 2.23 32.20 -3.71
N GLU A 279 1.51 31.45 -2.87
CA GLU A 279 1.80 31.40 -1.43
C GLU A 279 2.96 30.45 -1.11
N ARG A 280 3.18 29.43 -1.93
CA ARG A 280 4.24 28.43 -1.74
C ARG A 280 5.61 28.86 -2.28
N GLU A 281 5.65 29.69 -3.32
CA GLU A 281 6.89 30.21 -3.93
C GLU A 281 7.87 30.85 -2.96
N ALA A 282 7.40 31.40 -1.85
CA ALA A 282 8.23 32.15 -0.91
C ALA A 282 8.84 31.31 0.22
N GLN A 283 8.59 29.99 0.28
CA GLN A 283 8.82 29.20 1.50
C GLN A 283 9.78 28.03 1.35
N HIS A 284 10.19 27.64 0.13
CA HIS A 284 10.92 26.40 -0.10
C HIS A 284 12.21 26.65 -0.90
N ASP A 285 13.25 25.93 -0.55
CA ASP A 285 14.51 25.85 -1.26
C ASP A 285 15.13 24.44 -1.08
N ASP A 286 16.27 24.20 -1.68
CA ASP A 286 16.99 22.92 -1.55
C ASP A 286 17.28 22.56 -0.09
N ALA A 287 17.59 23.56 0.76
CA ALA A 287 17.90 23.30 2.16
C ALA A 287 16.66 22.83 2.92
N TRP A 288 15.52 23.45 2.67
CA TRP A 288 14.25 22.98 3.24
C TRP A 288 13.90 21.56 2.78
N PHE A 289 14.03 21.27 1.50
CA PHE A 289 13.73 19.94 0.95
C PHE A 289 14.60 18.85 1.58
N VAL A 290 15.91 19.09 1.66
CA VAL A 290 16.87 18.14 2.22
C VAL A 290 16.67 17.97 3.72
N ASP A 291 16.38 19.03 4.45
CA ASP A 291 16.11 18.97 5.89
C ASP A 291 14.87 18.11 6.19
N ASN A 292 13.79 18.31 5.43
CA ASN A 292 12.60 17.48 5.58
C ASN A 292 12.87 16.01 5.20
N LEU A 293 13.61 15.79 4.11
CA LEU A 293 14.00 14.43 3.69
C LEU A 293 14.85 13.71 4.75
N ASP A 294 15.64 14.46 5.54
CA ASP A 294 16.48 13.92 6.63
C ASP A 294 15.70 13.61 7.90
N HIS A 295 14.54 14.23 8.11
CA HIS A 295 13.77 14.16 9.36
C HIS A 295 12.40 13.48 9.22
N THR A 296 11.97 13.10 8.03
CA THR A 296 10.71 12.37 7.85
C THR A 296 10.76 10.98 8.47
N ALA A 297 9.66 10.54 9.08
CA ALA A 297 9.52 9.18 9.58
C ALA A 297 9.40 8.15 8.44
N GLU A 298 8.94 8.55 7.25
CA GLU A 298 8.56 7.64 6.17
C GLU A 298 9.72 6.74 5.68
N PHE A 299 10.98 7.22 5.68
CA PHE A 299 12.12 6.34 5.38
C PHE A 299 12.36 5.30 6.48
N THR A 300 12.11 5.62 7.74
CA THR A 300 12.19 4.67 8.86
C THR A 300 11.06 3.64 8.75
N ASP A 301 9.86 4.09 8.44
CA ASP A 301 8.68 3.24 8.28
C ASP A 301 8.83 2.30 7.09
N LEU A 302 9.36 2.80 5.96
CA LEU A 302 9.66 1.96 4.80
C LEU A 302 10.78 0.95 5.10
N ASP A 303 11.81 1.31 5.86
CA ASP A 303 12.84 0.36 6.32
C ASP A 303 12.24 -0.75 7.18
N LEU A 304 11.35 -0.41 8.11
CA LEU A 304 10.63 -1.39 8.94
C LEU A 304 9.76 -2.31 8.09
N LEU A 305 9.02 -1.77 7.14
CA LEU A 305 8.19 -2.54 6.20
C LEU A 305 9.03 -3.52 5.38
N LEU A 306 10.10 -3.03 4.74
CA LEU A 306 10.96 -3.88 3.91
C LEU A 306 11.69 -4.94 4.73
N ARG A 307 12.07 -4.65 5.97
CA ARG A 307 12.60 -5.62 6.91
C ARG A 307 11.56 -6.68 7.25
N GLY A 308 10.31 -6.29 7.54
CA GLY A 308 9.20 -7.21 7.78
C GLY A 308 8.96 -8.13 6.59
N LEU A 309 8.90 -7.58 5.39
CA LEU A 309 8.76 -8.35 4.15
C LEU A 309 9.93 -9.31 3.92
N SER A 310 11.15 -8.89 4.25
CA SER A 310 12.33 -9.76 4.18
C SER A 310 12.28 -10.92 5.19
N GLU A 311 11.81 -10.70 6.43
CA GLU A 311 11.60 -11.76 7.42
C GLU A 311 10.51 -12.76 6.97
N LEU A 312 9.55 -12.30 6.19
CA LEU A 312 8.48 -13.12 5.60
C LEU A 312 8.88 -13.76 4.27
N ASP A 313 10.11 -13.55 3.80
CA ASP A 313 10.59 -14.05 2.50
C ASP A 313 9.70 -13.58 1.32
N ALA A 314 9.02 -12.44 1.48
CA ALA A 314 8.19 -11.83 0.44
C ALA A 314 9.07 -11.23 -0.67
N GLN A 315 8.48 -11.06 -1.85
CA GLN A 315 9.16 -10.50 -3.02
C GLN A 315 8.54 -9.15 -3.38
N PRO A 316 8.93 -8.03 -2.72
CA PRO A 316 8.36 -6.73 -3.03
C PRO A 316 8.95 -6.10 -4.29
N LEU A 317 8.11 -5.41 -5.07
CA LEU A 317 8.49 -4.36 -6.00
C LEU A 317 8.13 -3.02 -5.37
N ILE A 318 9.06 -2.09 -5.31
CA ILE A 318 8.79 -0.71 -4.90
C ILE A 318 8.52 0.09 -6.18
N ILE A 319 7.38 0.78 -6.25
CA ILE A 319 7.10 1.75 -7.30
C ILE A 319 6.88 3.11 -6.66
N SER A 320 7.64 4.12 -7.11
CA SER A 320 7.46 5.52 -6.73
C SER A 320 6.99 6.31 -7.93
N GLN A 321 5.99 7.17 -7.76
CA GLN A 321 5.71 8.18 -8.76
C GLN A 321 6.89 9.17 -8.82
N PRO A 322 7.12 9.86 -9.97
CA PRO A 322 8.16 10.86 -10.04
C PRO A 322 7.75 12.14 -9.30
N ILE A 323 8.71 12.85 -8.73
CA ILE A 323 8.50 14.21 -8.24
C ILE A 323 8.29 15.13 -9.45
N PRO A 324 7.23 15.97 -9.51
CA PRO A 324 6.99 16.85 -10.67
C PRO A 324 8.06 17.94 -10.78
N GLY A 325 9.17 17.64 -11.45
CA GLY A 325 10.40 18.41 -11.43
C GLY A 325 10.23 19.85 -11.92
N THR A 326 9.49 20.07 -13.01
CA THR A 326 9.21 21.41 -13.52
C THR A 326 8.49 22.30 -12.50
N TYR A 327 7.58 21.74 -11.71
CA TYR A 327 6.90 22.43 -10.63
C TYR A 327 7.83 22.70 -9.44
N TYR A 328 8.63 21.72 -9.05
CA TYR A 328 9.55 21.87 -7.93
C TYR A 328 10.74 22.78 -8.26
N ASP A 329 11.21 22.82 -9.51
CA ASP A 329 12.16 23.83 -9.99
C ASP A 329 11.58 25.26 -9.84
N TYR A 330 10.31 25.44 -10.21
CA TYR A 330 9.60 26.71 -10.01
C TYR A 330 9.48 27.07 -8.52
N MET A 331 9.33 26.08 -7.65
CA MET A 331 9.30 26.27 -6.18
C MET A 331 10.68 26.52 -5.57
N GLY A 332 11.76 26.45 -6.33
CA GLY A 332 13.13 26.68 -5.88
C GLY A 332 13.87 25.40 -5.41
N ILE A 333 13.32 24.24 -5.69
CA ILE A 333 13.91 22.92 -5.32
C ILE A 333 14.54 22.29 -6.57
N SER A 334 15.87 22.28 -6.62
CA SER A 334 16.63 21.83 -7.78
C SER A 334 16.52 20.31 -8.02
N GLY A 335 16.79 19.88 -9.27
CA GLY A 335 16.92 18.47 -9.60
C GLY A 335 17.99 17.75 -8.79
N GLN A 336 19.08 18.46 -8.39
CA GLN A 336 20.11 17.90 -7.52
C GLN A 336 19.56 17.58 -6.11
N ALA A 337 18.69 18.42 -5.57
CA ALA A 337 18.04 18.16 -4.27
C ALA A 337 17.08 16.97 -4.40
N ARG A 338 16.23 16.95 -5.44
CA ARG A 338 15.27 15.85 -5.69
C ARG A 338 15.98 14.50 -5.91
N MET A 339 17.14 14.49 -6.55
CA MET A 339 17.97 13.29 -6.73
C MET A 339 18.32 12.58 -5.41
N GLN A 340 18.36 13.28 -4.28
CA GLN A 340 18.64 12.65 -2.98
C GLN A 340 17.52 11.72 -2.56
N TYR A 341 16.24 12.05 -2.87
CA TYR A 341 15.11 11.17 -2.63
C TYR A 341 15.27 9.85 -3.41
N TYR A 342 15.45 9.92 -4.72
CA TYR A 342 15.60 8.73 -5.58
C TYR A 342 16.80 7.87 -5.16
N THR A 343 17.94 8.52 -4.85
CA THR A 343 19.13 7.82 -4.41
C THR A 343 18.89 7.05 -3.11
N ARG A 344 18.20 7.65 -2.13
CA ARG A 344 17.86 7.00 -0.86
C ARG A 344 16.90 5.86 -1.05
N LEU A 345 15.85 6.05 -1.87
CA LEU A 345 14.86 5.03 -2.15
C LEU A 345 15.51 3.79 -2.81
N ARG A 346 16.34 4.01 -3.83
CA ARG A 346 17.10 2.93 -4.49
C ARG A 346 18.08 2.23 -3.54
N ALA A 347 18.76 2.98 -2.69
CA ALA A 347 19.67 2.40 -1.69
C ALA A 347 18.92 1.52 -0.69
N LEU A 348 17.74 1.96 -0.25
CA LEU A 348 16.89 1.20 0.66
C LEU A 348 16.35 -0.06 -0.02
N GLY A 349 15.84 0.02 -1.24
CA GLY A 349 15.44 -1.15 -2.02
C GLY A 349 16.59 -2.16 -2.19
N ALA A 350 17.78 -1.68 -2.54
CA ALA A 350 18.98 -2.52 -2.68
C ALA A 350 19.38 -3.23 -1.38
N GLN A 351 19.20 -2.59 -0.21
CA GLN A 351 19.49 -3.20 1.09
C GLN A 351 18.68 -4.48 1.33
N TYR A 352 17.46 -4.55 0.82
CA TYR A 352 16.55 -5.68 0.99
C TYR A 352 16.36 -6.53 -0.28
N GLY A 353 17.10 -6.23 -1.35
CA GLY A 353 16.97 -6.92 -2.64
C GLY A 353 15.65 -6.65 -3.36
N ALA A 354 14.95 -5.59 -3.00
CA ALA A 354 13.71 -5.15 -3.62
C ALA A 354 14.02 -4.29 -4.86
N PRO A 355 13.55 -4.65 -6.08
CA PRO A 355 13.65 -3.77 -7.23
C PRO A 355 12.85 -2.48 -6.99
N VAL A 356 13.33 -1.38 -7.56
CA VAL A 356 12.71 -0.06 -7.48
C VAL A 356 12.46 0.46 -8.89
N VAL A 357 11.22 0.88 -9.14
CA VAL A 357 10.81 1.68 -10.30
C VAL A 357 10.41 3.04 -9.78
N ASP A 358 11.10 4.11 -10.14
CA ASP A 358 10.87 5.43 -9.56
C ASP A 358 10.61 6.56 -10.57
N PHE A 359 10.67 6.23 -11.86
CA PHE A 359 10.39 7.16 -12.95
C PHE A 359 11.14 8.51 -12.85
N GLU A 360 12.33 8.53 -12.22
CA GLU A 360 13.17 9.73 -12.09
C GLU A 360 13.46 10.37 -13.43
N ASN A 361 13.67 9.55 -14.48
CA ASN A 361 13.90 10.00 -15.85
C ASN A 361 12.69 10.76 -16.47
N HIS A 362 11.52 10.69 -15.85
CA HIS A 362 10.30 11.40 -16.24
C HIS A 362 9.95 12.57 -15.29
N ASP A 363 10.82 12.94 -14.35
CA ASP A 363 10.50 13.99 -13.35
C ASP A 363 10.27 15.37 -13.99
N THR A 364 10.89 15.65 -15.15
CA THR A 364 10.69 16.90 -15.91
C THR A 364 9.74 16.76 -17.09
N ASP A 365 9.17 15.58 -17.31
CA ASP A 365 8.24 15.37 -18.41
C ASP A 365 6.89 15.99 -18.08
N SER A 366 6.47 16.93 -18.93
CA SER A 366 5.10 17.44 -18.90
C SER A 366 4.13 16.29 -19.17
N HIS A 367 2.98 16.31 -18.46
CA HIS A 367 1.93 15.32 -18.66
C HIS A 367 2.20 13.92 -18.09
N PHE A 368 3.25 13.72 -17.28
CA PHE A 368 3.46 12.44 -16.60
C PHE A 368 2.65 12.32 -15.31
N VAL A 369 2.43 13.46 -14.62
CA VAL A 369 1.61 13.56 -13.40
C VAL A 369 0.52 14.61 -13.56
N THR A 370 -0.57 14.46 -12.81
CA THR A 370 -1.74 15.35 -12.89
C THR A 370 -1.65 16.56 -12.00
N ASP A 371 -0.79 16.51 -10.97
CA ASP A 371 -0.74 17.53 -9.93
C ASP A 371 0.60 17.54 -9.14
N PRO A 372 0.81 18.54 -8.27
CA PRO A 372 2.02 18.63 -7.43
C PRO A 372 2.24 17.49 -6.44
N ASN A 373 1.22 16.68 -6.15
CA ASN A 373 1.33 15.55 -5.23
C ASN A 373 1.75 14.24 -5.92
N SER A 374 2.21 14.32 -7.16
CA SER A 374 2.70 13.18 -7.93
C SER A 374 1.65 12.14 -8.34
N HIS A 375 0.34 12.48 -8.32
CA HIS A 375 -0.65 11.57 -8.88
C HIS A 375 -0.42 11.38 -10.38
N LEU A 376 -0.42 10.12 -10.82
CA LEU A 376 -0.12 9.78 -12.22
C LEU A 376 -1.21 10.27 -13.17
N SER A 377 -0.78 10.81 -14.30
CA SER A 377 -1.64 11.11 -15.45
C SER A 377 -2.01 9.83 -16.20
N ARG A 378 -2.71 9.95 -17.33
CA ARG A 378 -2.94 8.82 -18.26
C ARG A 378 -1.62 8.23 -18.75
N VAL A 379 -0.66 9.08 -19.08
CA VAL A 379 0.69 8.68 -19.54
C VAL A 379 1.43 7.96 -18.41
N GLY A 380 1.49 8.56 -17.23
CA GLY A 380 2.16 7.96 -16.06
C GLY A 380 1.59 6.60 -15.68
N TRP A 381 0.27 6.42 -15.78
CA TRP A 381 -0.36 5.12 -15.52
C TRP A 381 0.05 4.05 -16.54
N VAL A 382 0.20 4.38 -17.82
CA VAL A 382 0.66 3.39 -18.82
C VAL A 382 2.06 2.89 -18.48
N TYR A 383 2.98 3.76 -18.05
CA TYR A 383 4.32 3.35 -17.60
C TYR A 383 4.27 2.52 -16.31
N TYR A 384 3.42 2.90 -15.37
CA TYR A 384 3.19 2.16 -14.14
C TYR A 384 2.69 0.73 -14.44
N ASP A 385 1.72 0.60 -15.33
CA ASP A 385 1.15 -0.68 -15.75
C ASP A 385 2.16 -1.57 -16.47
N GLN A 386 3.03 -0.99 -17.31
CA GLN A 386 4.13 -1.72 -17.91
C GLN A 386 5.09 -2.28 -16.87
N ALA A 387 5.36 -1.53 -15.81
CA ALA A 387 6.20 -2.01 -14.72
C ALA A 387 5.54 -3.16 -13.96
N LEU A 388 4.24 -3.10 -13.70
CA LEU A 388 3.47 -4.19 -13.08
C LEU A 388 3.50 -5.46 -13.95
N ASP A 389 3.23 -5.33 -15.24
CA ASP A 389 3.23 -6.44 -16.21
C ASP A 389 4.62 -7.09 -16.28
N ALA A 390 5.66 -6.27 -16.39
CA ALA A 390 7.04 -6.75 -16.42
C ALA A 390 7.46 -7.44 -15.11
N TYR A 391 7.00 -6.93 -13.96
CA TYR A 391 7.28 -7.54 -12.66
C TYR A 391 6.55 -8.87 -12.50
N PHE A 392 5.27 -8.92 -12.84
CA PHE A 392 4.50 -10.15 -12.75
C PHE A 392 5.10 -11.26 -13.61
N HIS A 393 5.49 -10.96 -14.85
CA HIS A 393 6.03 -11.90 -15.82
C HIS A 393 7.56 -12.09 -15.74
N GLU A 394 8.25 -11.49 -14.75
CA GLU A 394 9.71 -11.57 -14.58
C GLU A 394 10.51 -11.03 -15.78
N THR A 395 9.97 -10.03 -16.45
CA THR A 395 10.56 -9.40 -17.64
C THR A 395 11.07 -7.98 -17.40
N MET A 396 11.33 -7.61 -16.14
CA MET A 396 11.82 -6.28 -15.73
C MET A 396 13.05 -5.81 -16.53
N GLY A 397 13.93 -6.73 -16.95
CA GLY A 397 15.08 -6.40 -17.79
C GLY A 397 14.72 -5.94 -19.22
N GLN A 398 13.46 -5.91 -19.62
CA GLN A 398 12.95 -5.38 -20.88
C GLN A 398 12.46 -3.94 -20.77
N LEU A 399 12.30 -3.41 -19.54
CA LEU A 399 12.02 -2.00 -19.30
C LEU A 399 13.22 -1.13 -19.67
N ASP A 400 12.98 0.16 -19.88
CA ASP A 400 14.07 1.11 -20.07
C ASP A 400 15.01 1.09 -18.85
N PRO A 401 16.34 0.94 -19.04
CA PRO A 401 17.29 0.94 -17.92
C PRO A 401 17.27 2.19 -17.05
N GLY A 402 16.69 3.31 -17.52
CA GLY A 402 16.48 4.53 -16.73
C GLY A 402 15.33 4.45 -15.74
N GLU A 403 14.39 3.52 -15.92
CA GLU A 403 13.15 3.47 -15.15
C GLU A 403 13.26 2.63 -13.88
N TRP A 404 14.24 1.74 -13.75
CA TRP A 404 14.30 0.81 -12.64
C TRP A 404 15.71 0.48 -12.16
N SER A 405 15.82 0.02 -10.93
CA SER A 405 17.03 -0.54 -10.33
C SER A 405 16.77 -1.95 -9.80
N SER A 406 17.73 -2.86 -9.99
CA SER A 406 17.54 -4.30 -9.75
C SER A 406 17.50 -4.70 -8.26
N GLY A 407 17.75 -3.81 -7.33
CA GLY A 407 17.85 -4.15 -5.90
C GLY A 407 19.06 -5.06 -5.55
N ARG A 408 20.01 -5.30 -6.49
CA ARG A 408 21.17 -6.18 -6.31
C ARG A 408 22.47 -5.40 -6.28
#